data_8c5f2e155a4724e99fa73c150b7ddc67
#
_entry.id   8c5f2e155a4724e99fa73c150b7ddc67
#
_cell.length_a   1.000
_cell.length_b   1.000
_cell.length_c   1.000
_cell.angle_alpha   90.00
_cell.angle_beta   90.00
_cell.angle_gamma   90.00
#
_symmetry.space_group_name_H-M   'P 1'
#
loop_
_entity.id
_entity.type
_entity.pdbx_description
1 polymer ?
#
loop_
_entity_poly.entity_id
_entity_poly.type
_entity_poly.pdbx_seq_one_letter_code
_entity_poly.pdbx_strand_id
1 'polypeptide(L)'
;MALGMRKLPQPACWMDNLEVDSVAYGSHDATWTPLYGECSSVRDNYKWGTLYLSKKDGSDYRLNVEVRAYDEGVAFRYYFPEHPKAIFHKVVGDLTEYTFPEGTKAWAEQWAQAHFEYLDVNALKKPVERALTLELPNGVWAALTDADVDDWCLTKFQASSEKQHTLTSVMYSPVDIVTYYATPWKVIMAADKPGELLEHNYIIENLNPPCEIKNTDWIKPGKIMRETSLTTDQALKTIDFCAEHRIPYMLFDWQW
;
A
#
# COMPACT_ATOMS: atom_id res chain seq x y z
N MET A 1 1.07 -29.53 22.39
CA MET A 1 2.37 -28.85 22.58
C MET A 1 2.08 -27.38 22.81
N ALA A 2 2.25 -26.88 24.03
CA ALA A 2 2.11 -25.45 24.29
C ALA A 2 3.40 -24.77 23.84
N LEU A 3 3.34 -23.95 22.80
CA LEU A 3 4.42 -23.04 22.45
C LEU A 3 4.52 -22.01 23.57
N GLY A 4 5.53 -22.14 24.42
CA GLY A 4 5.83 -21.17 25.45
C GLY A 4 6.20 -19.84 24.81
N MET A 5 5.30 -18.87 24.86
CA MET A 5 5.62 -17.49 24.47
C MET A 5 6.64 -16.96 25.48
N ARG A 6 7.89 -16.74 25.06
CA ARG A 6 8.81 -15.88 25.80
C ARG A 6 8.12 -14.52 25.95
N LYS A 7 8.12 -13.98 27.18
CA LYS A 7 7.81 -12.55 27.37
C LYS A 7 8.72 -11.77 26.43
N LEU A 8 8.11 -11.12 25.43
CA LEU A 8 8.84 -10.19 24.56
C LEU A 8 9.53 -9.16 25.47
N PRO A 9 10.77 -8.80 25.17
CA PRO A 9 11.36 -7.60 25.80
C PRO A 9 10.43 -6.42 25.57
N GLN A 10 10.57 -5.37 26.39
CA GLN A 10 9.78 -4.13 26.33
C GLN A 10 9.49 -3.74 24.87
N PRO A 11 8.25 -3.30 24.54
CA PRO A 11 7.92 -2.98 23.18
C PRO A 11 8.95 -2.02 22.58
N ALA A 12 9.60 -2.46 21.49
CA ALA A 12 10.57 -1.63 20.80
C ALA A 12 9.84 -0.45 20.16
N CYS A 13 10.19 0.76 20.55
CA CYS A 13 9.78 1.97 19.85
C CYS A 13 10.81 2.28 18.76
N TRP A 14 10.35 2.49 17.53
CA TRP A 14 11.20 2.80 16.39
C TRP A 14 11.22 4.30 16.06
N MET A 15 10.77 5.14 16.98
CA MET A 15 10.79 6.60 16.86
C MET A 15 12.05 7.25 17.46
N ASP A 16 12.77 6.53 18.30
CA ASP A 16 13.88 7.07 19.08
C ASP A 16 15.12 6.18 19.03
N ASN A 17 16.24 6.75 19.50
CA ASN A 17 17.53 6.05 19.62
C ASN A 17 18.00 5.38 18.33
N LEU A 18 17.63 5.94 17.18
CA LEU A 18 18.09 5.49 15.86
C LEU A 18 19.26 6.36 15.41
N GLU A 19 20.32 5.71 14.96
CA GLU A 19 21.47 6.36 14.34
C GLU A 19 21.66 5.84 12.92
N VAL A 20 22.01 6.75 12.01
CA VAL A 20 22.31 6.40 10.62
C VAL A 20 23.73 5.86 10.57
N ASP A 21 23.85 4.56 10.28
CA ASP A 21 25.15 3.90 10.11
C ASP A 21 25.75 4.21 8.73
N SER A 22 24.93 4.19 7.69
CA SER A 22 25.33 4.47 6.31
C SER A 22 24.14 4.77 5.41
N VAL A 23 24.43 5.28 4.22
CA VAL A 23 23.44 5.53 3.16
C VAL A 23 23.96 4.95 1.85
N ALA A 24 23.12 4.22 1.14
CA ALA A 24 23.35 3.83 -0.25
C ALA A 24 22.31 4.48 -1.15
N TYR A 25 22.66 4.73 -2.40
CA TYR A 25 21.76 5.30 -3.40
C TYR A 25 22.17 4.88 -4.81
N GLY A 26 21.22 4.99 -5.72
CA GLY A 26 21.43 4.65 -7.13
C GLY A 26 20.22 5.00 -7.97
N SER A 27 20.18 4.43 -9.18
CA SER A 27 19.08 4.59 -10.11
C SER A 27 18.71 3.26 -10.75
N HIS A 28 17.49 3.18 -11.23
CA HIS A 28 16.96 2.07 -12.00
C HIS A 28 16.22 2.61 -13.21
N ASP A 29 16.34 1.94 -14.35
CA ASP A 29 15.60 2.24 -15.57
C ASP A 29 15.42 0.94 -16.36
N ALA A 30 14.20 0.43 -16.36
CA ALA A 30 13.81 -0.77 -17.07
C ALA A 30 12.41 -0.61 -17.67
N THR A 31 12.03 -1.55 -18.53
CA THR A 31 10.67 -1.60 -19.09
C THR A 31 10.18 -3.03 -19.03
N TRP A 32 8.93 -3.21 -18.64
CA TRP A 32 8.29 -4.51 -18.57
C TRP A 32 6.93 -4.50 -19.25
N THR A 33 6.41 -5.68 -19.55
CA THR A 33 5.12 -5.85 -20.23
C THR A 33 4.13 -6.46 -19.24
N PRO A 34 3.04 -5.75 -18.88
CA PRO A 34 2.00 -6.30 -18.04
C PRO A 34 1.22 -7.39 -18.80
N LEU A 35 0.69 -8.37 -18.06
CA LEU A 35 -0.12 -9.44 -18.64
C LEU A 35 -1.47 -8.95 -19.15
N TYR A 36 -1.99 -7.91 -18.54
CA TYR A 36 -3.25 -7.24 -18.89
C TYR A 36 -3.20 -5.80 -18.35
N GLY A 37 -4.21 -5.01 -18.67
CA GLY A 37 -4.31 -3.64 -18.20
C GLY A 37 -4.39 -2.65 -19.36
N GLU A 38 -4.26 -1.39 -19.04
CA GLU A 38 -4.42 -0.29 -20.01
C GLU A 38 -3.17 -0.03 -20.83
N CYS A 39 -2.00 -0.39 -20.28
CA CYS A 39 -0.71 -0.18 -20.92
C CYS A 39 -0.14 -1.49 -21.48
N SER A 40 0.39 -1.44 -22.69
CA SER A 40 1.12 -2.57 -23.29
C SER A 40 2.59 -2.63 -22.86
N SER A 41 3.10 -1.58 -22.24
CA SER A 41 4.47 -1.44 -21.79
C SER A 41 4.53 -0.42 -20.66
N VAL A 42 5.20 -0.75 -19.58
CA VAL A 42 5.36 0.10 -18.40
C VAL A 42 6.85 0.33 -18.17
N ARG A 43 7.25 1.60 -18.08
CA ARG A 43 8.63 1.96 -17.69
C ARG A 43 8.72 2.04 -16.18
N ASP A 44 9.74 1.39 -15.62
CA ASP A 44 10.12 1.46 -14.21
C ASP A 44 11.42 2.26 -14.11
N ASN A 45 11.30 3.57 -13.87
CA ASN A 45 12.41 4.50 -13.83
C ASN A 45 12.38 5.31 -12.53
N TYR A 46 13.36 5.09 -11.67
CA TYR A 46 13.44 5.78 -10.39
C TYR A 46 14.88 5.99 -9.92
N LYS A 47 15.05 6.96 -9.04
CA LYS A 47 16.21 7.06 -8.15
C LYS A 47 15.86 6.45 -6.81
N TRP A 48 16.81 5.76 -6.20
CA TRP A 48 16.56 5.12 -4.91
C TRP A 48 17.62 5.50 -3.87
N GLY A 49 17.24 5.44 -2.62
CA GLY A 49 18.12 5.56 -1.47
C GLY A 49 17.72 4.60 -0.37
N THR A 50 18.70 4.09 0.37
CA THR A 50 18.50 3.27 1.56
C THR A 50 19.30 3.84 2.69
N LEU A 51 18.62 4.20 3.78
CA LEU A 51 19.24 4.56 5.04
C LEU A 51 19.34 3.32 5.90
N TYR A 52 20.53 2.96 6.30
CA TYR A 52 20.80 1.87 7.23
C TYR A 52 20.90 2.44 8.64
N LEU A 53 20.03 1.96 9.52
CA LEU A 53 19.89 2.49 10.87
C LEU A 53 20.13 1.38 11.90
N SER A 54 20.80 1.72 12.97
CA SER A 54 20.93 0.87 14.17
C SER A 54 20.33 1.56 15.38
N LYS A 55 19.73 0.76 16.26
CA LYS A 55 19.15 1.25 17.50
C LYS A 55 20.23 1.32 18.60
N LYS A 56 20.34 2.47 19.26
CA LYS A 56 21.39 2.74 20.27
C LYS A 56 20.86 2.61 21.71
N ASP A 57 19.96 1.71 21.96
CA ASP A 57 19.37 1.44 23.28
C ASP A 57 19.94 0.18 23.97
N GLY A 58 21.03 -0.36 23.42
CA GLY A 58 21.65 -1.60 23.90
C GLY A 58 21.06 -2.88 23.28
N SER A 59 20.01 -2.77 22.46
CA SER A 59 19.59 -3.81 21.54
C SER A 59 20.53 -3.86 20.32
N ASP A 60 20.56 -4.99 19.62
CA ASP A 60 21.23 -5.11 18.31
C ASP A 60 20.25 -4.93 17.14
N TYR A 61 19.14 -4.23 17.37
CA TYR A 61 18.07 -4.02 16.39
C TYR A 61 18.48 -3.05 15.29
N ARG A 62 18.10 -3.38 14.07
CA ARG A 62 18.37 -2.61 12.86
C ARG A 62 17.10 -2.36 12.09
N LEU A 63 17.05 -1.21 11.42
CA LEU A 63 15.96 -0.80 10.54
C LEU A 63 16.57 -0.13 9.32
N ASN A 64 16.11 -0.46 8.14
CA ASN A 64 16.41 0.31 6.95
C ASN A 64 15.17 1.12 6.55
N VAL A 65 15.41 2.32 6.03
CA VAL A 65 14.37 3.09 5.34
C VAL A 65 14.74 3.10 3.87
N GLU A 66 13.93 2.44 3.06
CA GLU A 66 14.07 2.40 1.61
C GLU A 66 13.19 3.46 0.98
N VAL A 67 13.73 4.24 0.05
CA VAL A 67 13.04 5.32 -0.66
C VAL A 67 13.22 5.16 -2.15
N ARG A 68 12.17 5.37 -2.93
CA ARG A 68 12.21 5.51 -4.38
C ARG A 68 11.56 6.82 -4.82
N ALA A 69 12.19 7.52 -5.73
CA ALA A 69 11.69 8.76 -6.33
C ALA A 69 11.49 8.54 -7.83
N TYR A 70 10.24 8.65 -8.25
CA TYR A 70 9.76 8.61 -9.62
C TYR A 70 9.40 10.02 -10.09
N ASP A 71 9.17 10.21 -11.36
CA ASP A 71 8.65 11.47 -11.90
C ASP A 71 7.19 11.70 -11.43
N GLU A 72 6.45 10.62 -11.16
CA GLU A 72 5.04 10.62 -10.75
C GLU A 72 4.83 10.70 -9.22
N GLY A 73 5.90 10.58 -8.43
CA GLY A 73 5.79 10.58 -6.98
C GLY A 73 6.97 9.94 -6.26
N VAL A 74 6.78 9.74 -4.97
CA VAL A 74 7.78 9.09 -4.12
C VAL A 74 7.15 7.94 -3.35
N ALA A 75 7.94 6.92 -3.08
CA ALA A 75 7.56 5.82 -2.22
C ALA A 75 8.65 5.53 -1.19
N PHE A 76 8.25 5.12 0.01
CA PHE A 76 9.19 4.65 1.02
C PHE A 76 8.59 3.49 1.82
N ARG A 77 9.47 2.66 2.39
CA ARG A 77 9.07 1.58 3.28
C ARG A 77 10.10 1.37 4.38
N TYR A 78 9.67 0.65 5.41
CA TYR A 78 10.55 0.16 6.46
C TYR A 78 10.96 -1.28 6.15
N TYR A 79 12.24 -1.57 6.25
CA TYR A 79 12.78 -2.91 6.07
C TYR A 79 13.52 -3.33 7.33
N PHE A 80 13.07 -4.41 7.93
CA PHE A 80 13.72 -5.06 9.06
C PHE A 80 14.70 -6.09 8.52
N PRO A 81 16.02 -5.85 8.56
CA PRO A 81 16.99 -6.73 7.95
C PRO A 81 17.09 -8.06 8.70
N GLU A 82 17.68 -9.05 8.05
CA GLU A 82 17.93 -10.34 8.66
C GLU A 82 18.71 -10.20 9.97
N HIS A 83 18.28 -10.97 10.96
CA HIS A 83 18.93 -11.02 12.25
C HIS A 83 19.25 -12.48 12.63
N PRO A 84 20.46 -12.80 13.13
CA PRO A 84 20.87 -14.18 13.43
C PRO A 84 19.94 -14.93 14.38
N LYS A 85 19.18 -14.20 15.20
CA LYS A 85 18.23 -14.76 16.16
C LYS A 85 16.78 -14.82 15.62
N ALA A 86 16.53 -14.45 14.37
CA ALA A 86 15.19 -14.34 13.79
C ALA A 86 14.23 -13.61 14.76
N ILE A 87 14.40 -12.28 14.89
CA ILE A 87 13.65 -11.48 15.86
C ILE A 87 12.16 -11.41 15.44
N PHE A 88 11.30 -11.74 16.38
CA PHE A 88 9.85 -11.58 16.24
C PHE A 88 9.43 -10.22 16.78
N HIS A 89 8.64 -9.50 16.00
CA HIS A 89 8.00 -8.25 16.40
C HIS A 89 6.50 -8.34 16.19
N LYS A 90 5.74 -7.82 17.14
CA LYS A 90 4.34 -7.49 16.96
C LYS A 90 4.22 -6.00 16.73
N VAL A 91 3.97 -5.61 15.48
CA VAL A 91 3.76 -4.21 15.10
C VAL A 91 2.33 -3.83 15.48
N VAL A 92 2.19 -2.92 16.42
CA VAL A 92 0.89 -2.51 16.97
C VAL A 92 0.44 -1.13 16.49
N GLY A 93 1.29 -0.40 15.77
CA GLY A 93 0.99 0.91 15.22
C GLY A 93 2.02 1.34 14.19
N ASP A 94 1.55 2.03 13.19
CA ASP A 94 2.34 2.74 12.20
C ASP A 94 2.17 4.25 12.50
N LEU A 95 3.28 4.87 12.87
CA LEU A 95 3.29 6.27 13.31
C LEU A 95 3.74 7.22 12.20
N THR A 96 3.66 6.79 10.96
CA THR A 96 3.99 7.62 9.80
C THR A 96 3.06 8.82 9.72
N GLU A 97 3.65 9.98 9.52
CA GLU A 97 2.97 11.26 9.42
C GLU A 97 3.17 11.86 8.03
N TYR A 98 2.12 12.51 7.53
CA TYR A 98 2.11 13.24 6.26
C TYR A 98 1.62 14.66 6.53
N THR A 99 2.51 15.64 6.44
CA THR A 99 2.21 17.05 6.70
C THR A 99 2.07 17.81 5.39
N PHE A 100 0.98 18.58 5.28
CA PHE A 100 0.60 19.31 4.09
C PHE A 100 0.55 20.83 4.36
N PRO A 101 0.60 21.66 3.33
CA PRO A 101 0.30 23.07 3.46
C PRO A 101 -1.10 23.34 4.03
N GLU A 102 -1.26 24.42 4.78
CA GLU A 102 -2.57 24.89 5.24
C GLU A 102 -3.52 25.10 4.05
N GLY A 103 -4.78 24.67 4.21
CA GLY A 103 -5.80 24.75 3.17
C GLY A 103 -5.86 23.52 2.25
N THR A 104 -5.01 22.52 2.46
CA THR A 104 -5.12 21.25 1.72
C THR A 104 -6.46 20.57 2.00
N LYS A 105 -7.14 20.16 0.93
CA LYS A 105 -8.42 19.44 0.96
C LYS A 105 -8.22 17.99 0.54
N ALA A 106 -9.13 17.14 0.99
CA ALA A 106 -9.15 15.72 0.68
C ALA A 106 -10.51 15.29 0.14
N TRP A 107 -10.51 14.44 -0.87
CA TRP A 107 -11.67 13.65 -1.29
C TRP A 107 -11.62 12.32 -0.52
N ALA A 108 -12.45 12.18 0.49
CA ALA A 108 -12.33 11.12 1.49
C ALA A 108 -13.62 10.31 1.64
N GLU A 109 -13.46 9.00 1.82
CA GLU A 109 -14.53 8.08 2.22
C GLU A 109 -14.10 7.25 3.43
N GLN A 110 -15.03 6.83 4.28
CA GLN A 110 -14.71 6.08 5.51
C GLN A 110 -14.59 4.57 5.27
N TRP A 111 -15.27 4.04 4.24
CA TRP A 111 -15.21 2.63 3.81
C TRP A 111 -15.58 2.54 2.35
N ALA A 112 -15.16 1.49 1.67
CA ALA A 112 -15.54 1.21 0.30
C ALA A 112 -17.07 1.26 0.14
N GLN A 113 -17.56 1.96 -0.89
CA GLN A 113 -18.97 2.24 -1.16
C GLN A 113 -19.61 3.33 -0.27
N ALA A 114 -18.84 4.08 0.50
CA ALA A 114 -19.32 5.29 1.15
C ALA A 114 -19.39 6.46 0.16
N HIS A 115 -20.04 7.54 0.55
CA HIS A 115 -19.98 8.78 -0.19
C HIS A 115 -18.64 9.46 0.01
N PHE A 116 -18.05 9.98 -1.06
CA PHE A 116 -16.90 10.85 -0.97
C PHE A 116 -17.31 12.21 -0.43
N GLU A 117 -16.54 12.69 0.54
CA GLU A 117 -16.69 14.02 1.12
C GLU A 117 -15.45 14.85 0.79
N TYR A 118 -15.66 16.11 0.41
CA TYR A 118 -14.58 17.06 0.16
C TYR A 118 -14.33 17.90 1.40
N LEU A 119 -13.30 17.56 2.16
CA LEU A 119 -13.02 18.07 3.50
C LEU A 119 -11.60 18.64 3.62
N ASP A 120 -11.42 19.56 4.56
CA ASP A 120 -10.09 19.95 5.02
C ASP A 120 -9.39 18.76 5.69
N VAL A 121 -8.08 18.58 5.48
CA VAL A 121 -7.33 17.47 6.09
C VAL A 121 -7.44 17.42 7.61
N ASN A 122 -7.57 18.57 8.27
CA ASN A 122 -7.79 18.64 9.72
C ASN A 122 -9.19 18.13 10.16
N ALA A 123 -10.13 18.03 9.25
CA ALA A 123 -11.49 17.54 9.51
C ALA A 123 -11.62 16.03 9.47
N LEU A 124 -10.62 15.30 8.99
CA LEU A 124 -10.63 13.84 8.88
C LEU A 124 -10.45 13.17 10.26
N LYS A 125 -11.41 13.36 11.15
CA LYS A 125 -11.36 12.86 12.55
C LYS A 125 -11.60 11.35 12.69
N LYS A 126 -12.13 10.71 11.66
CA LYS A 126 -12.28 9.25 11.55
C LYS A 126 -11.34 8.72 10.48
N PRO A 127 -10.87 7.47 10.60
CA PRO A 127 -10.05 6.86 9.57
C PRO A 127 -10.77 6.82 8.23
N VAL A 128 -10.07 7.23 7.17
CA VAL A 128 -10.54 7.24 5.77
C VAL A 128 -9.73 6.30 4.91
N GLU A 129 -10.35 5.79 3.85
CA GLU A 129 -9.75 4.82 2.94
C GLU A 129 -8.61 5.41 2.11
N ARG A 130 -7.86 4.54 1.52
CA ARG A 130 -6.88 4.75 0.46
C ARG A 130 -7.48 4.22 -0.88
N ALA A 131 -7.13 4.78 -2.06
CA ALA A 131 -6.20 5.91 -2.22
C ALA A 131 -6.88 7.21 -1.81
N LEU A 132 -6.23 8.01 -0.96
CA LEU A 132 -6.76 9.30 -0.53
C LEU A 132 -6.27 10.40 -1.48
N THR A 133 -7.17 11.00 -2.23
CA THR A 133 -6.88 12.11 -3.14
C THR A 133 -6.89 13.44 -2.41
N LEU A 134 -5.88 14.25 -2.65
CA LEU A 134 -5.64 15.53 -1.99
C LEU A 134 -5.49 16.64 -3.04
N GLU A 135 -6.04 17.79 -2.73
CA GLU A 135 -5.89 19.04 -3.48
C GLU A 135 -5.14 20.05 -2.61
N LEU A 136 -3.94 20.44 -3.05
CA LEU A 136 -3.09 21.37 -2.35
C LEU A 136 -3.43 22.80 -2.78
N PRO A 137 -3.24 23.81 -1.92
CA PRO A 137 -3.61 25.20 -2.21
C PRO A 137 -2.83 25.84 -3.38
N ASN A 138 -1.69 25.28 -3.74
CA ASN A 138 -0.90 25.70 -4.90
C ASN A 138 -1.34 25.06 -6.23
N GLY A 139 -2.43 24.28 -6.24
CA GLY A 139 -2.97 23.63 -7.42
C GLY A 139 -2.37 22.26 -7.72
N VAL A 140 -1.41 21.78 -6.95
CA VAL A 140 -0.89 20.42 -7.05
C VAL A 140 -1.91 19.43 -6.49
N TRP A 141 -2.08 18.32 -7.17
CA TRP A 141 -2.85 17.17 -6.72
C TRP A 141 -1.93 16.08 -6.21
N ALA A 142 -2.35 15.40 -5.17
CA ALA A 142 -1.61 14.28 -4.63
C ALA A 142 -2.54 13.10 -4.31
N ALA A 143 -1.97 11.90 -4.23
CA ALA A 143 -2.67 10.73 -3.73
C ALA A 143 -1.79 9.98 -2.74
N LEU A 144 -2.38 9.58 -1.61
CA LEU A 144 -1.72 8.70 -0.64
C LEU A 144 -2.28 7.29 -0.78
N THR A 145 -1.40 6.32 -0.96
CA THR A 145 -1.77 4.91 -1.02
C THR A 145 -0.63 4.01 -0.56
N ASP A 146 -0.84 2.70 -0.62
CA ASP A 146 0.19 1.69 -0.37
C ASP A 146 0.40 0.82 -1.61
N ALA A 147 1.56 0.18 -1.69
CA ALA A 147 1.87 -0.84 -2.70
C ALA A 147 2.63 -2.00 -2.05
N ASP A 148 2.67 -3.17 -2.72
CA ASP A 148 3.31 -4.38 -2.22
C ASP A 148 2.75 -4.76 -0.82
N VAL A 149 1.40 -4.82 -0.75
CA VAL A 149 0.69 -5.14 0.49
C VAL A 149 0.57 -6.66 0.61
N ASP A 150 1.63 -7.26 1.12
CA ASP A 150 1.72 -8.69 1.36
C ASP A 150 1.92 -8.96 2.86
N ASP A 151 1.15 -9.88 3.42
CA ASP A 151 1.15 -10.22 4.86
C ASP A 151 1.03 -8.99 5.79
N TRP A 152 0.27 -7.99 5.39
CA TRP A 152 0.05 -6.76 6.13
C TRP A 152 -1.44 -6.47 6.33
N CYS A 153 -1.77 -5.68 7.35
CA CYS A 153 -3.15 -5.27 7.60
C CYS A 153 -3.57 -4.10 6.69
N LEU A 154 -4.88 -3.89 6.57
CA LEU A 154 -5.42 -2.65 6.00
C LEU A 154 -4.91 -1.44 6.80
N THR A 155 -4.40 -0.44 6.09
CA THR A 155 -4.05 0.87 6.63
C THR A 155 -5.00 1.94 6.11
N LYS A 156 -5.30 2.92 6.93
CA LYS A 156 -6.12 4.08 6.62
C LYS A 156 -5.41 5.36 7.02
N PHE A 157 -6.00 6.50 6.75
CA PHE A 157 -5.47 7.81 7.14
C PHE A 157 -6.44 8.53 8.06
N GLN A 158 -5.90 9.30 9.01
CA GLN A 158 -6.68 10.10 9.94
C GLN A 158 -5.93 11.40 10.26
N ALA A 159 -6.66 12.49 10.50
CA ALA A 159 -6.04 13.73 10.97
C ALA A 159 -5.35 13.53 12.33
N SER A 160 -4.12 13.99 12.43
CA SER A 160 -3.38 13.98 13.69
C SER A 160 -4.15 14.74 14.78
N SER A 161 -4.14 14.20 16.00
CA SER A 161 -4.67 14.89 17.18
C SER A 161 -3.70 15.94 17.74
N GLU A 162 -2.43 15.85 17.37
CA GLU A 162 -1.34 16.66 17.94
C GLU A 162 -0.83 17.75 16.99
N LYS A 163 -0.88 17.47 15.68
CA LYS A 163 -0.29 18.35 14.65
C LYS A 163 -1.33 18.80 13.65
N GLN A 164 -1.39 20.11 13.39
CA GLN A 164 -2.23 20.67 12.34
C GLN A 164 -1.74 20.26 10.95
N HIS A 165 -2.66 20.18 10.00
CA HIS A 165 -2.39 19.86 8.59
C HIS A 165 -1.62 18.54 8.38
N THR A 166 -1.73 17.61 9.33
CA THR A 166 -1.00 16.36 9.35
C THR A 166 -1.96 15.18 9.41
N LEU A 167 -1.75 14.22 8.52
CA LEU A 167 -2.40 12.91 8.56
C LEU A 167 -1.45 11.90 9.18
N THR A 168 -2.00 10.92 9.88
CA THR A 168 -1.28 9.77 10.41
C THR A 168 -1.81 8.49 9.81
N SER A 169 -0.93 7.50 9.63
CA SER A 169 -1.35 6.14 9.29
C SER A 169 -2.11 5.50 10.45
N VAL A 170 -3.13 4.73 10.12
CA VAL A 170 -3.94 3.97 11.08
C VAL A 170 -3.99 2.51 10.65
N MET A 171 -3.41 1.63 11.44
CA MET A 171 -3.47 0.18 11.20
C MET A 171 -4.82 -0.39 11.67
N TYR A 172 -5.44 -1.22 10.83
CA TYR A 172 -6.70 -1.88 11.18
C TYR A 172 -6.54 -2.95 12.24
N SER A 173 -5.40 -3.64 12.24
CA SER A 173 -5.04 -4.65 13.23
C SER A 173 -3.53 -4.73 13.42
N PRO A 174 -3.04 -5.23 14.56
CA PRO A 174 -1.62 -5.55 14.71
C PRO A 174 -1.14 -6.59 13.70
N VAL A 175 0.14 -6.51 13.32
CA VAL A 175 0.79 -7.45 12.41
C VAL A 175 1.97 -8.10 13.10
N ASP A 176 2.08 -9.41 12.96
CA ASP A 176 3.21 -10.20 13.46
C ASP A 176 4.24 -10.39 12.35
N ILE A 177 5.48 -9.96 12.60
CA ILE A 177 6.57 -10.08 11.63
C ILE A 177 7.76 -10.83 12.24
N VAL A 178 8.51 -11.49 11.38
CA VAL A 178 9.82 -12.09 11.74
C VAL A 178 10.86 -11.49 10.80
N THR A 179 12.01 -11.10 11.34
CA THR A 179 13.11 -10.59 10.52
C THR A 179 13.69 -11.72 9.64
N TYR A 180 13.90 -11.51 8.33
CA TYR A 180 13.73 -10.22 7.61
C TYR A 180 12.28 -9.95 7.22
N TYR A 181 11.91 -8.68 7.15
CA TYR A 181 10.57 -8.29 6.71
C TYR A 181 10.56 -6.88 6.10
N ALA A 182 9.85 -6.69 5.01
CA ALA A 182 9.57 -5.39 4.41
C ALA A 182 8.11 -5.00 4.66
N THR A 183 7.86 -3.79 5.18
CA THR A 183 6.49 -3.26 5.22
C THR A 183 6.03 -2.91 3.81
N PRO A 184 4.71 -2.76 3.56
CA PRO A 184 4.25 -2.17 2.32
C PRO A 184 4.92 -0.83 2.03
N TRP A 185 5.05 -0.51 0.75
CA TRP A 185 5.45 0.81 0.33
C TRP A 185 4.36 1.82 0.64
N LYS A 186 4.74 2.94 1.23
CA LYS A 186 3.92 4.12 1.39
C LYS A 186 4.15 5.00 0.18
N VAL A 187 3.10 5.24 -0.59
CA VAL A 187 3.17 5.92 -1.88
C VAL A 187 2.53 7.29 -1.79
N ILE A 188 3.26 8.30 -2.22
CA ILE A 188 2.79 9.66 -2.37
C ILE A 188 2.92 10.02 -3.84
N MET A 189 1.82 10.01 -4.56
CA MET A 189 1.75 10.47 -5.94
C MET A 189 1.56 11.99 -5.97
N ALA A 190 2.09 12.65 -6.99
CA ALA A 190 1.92 14.07 -7.20
C ALA A 190 1.72 14.36 -8.69
N ALA A 191 0.81 15.30 -8.99
CA ALA A 191 0.43 15.65 -10.34
C ALA A 191 -0.07 17.10 -10.44
N ASP A 192 0.00 17.70 -11.62
CA ASP A 192 -0.55 19.04 -11.89
C ASP A 192 -2.07 19.02 -12.07
N LYS A 193 -2.64 17.86 -12.41
CA LYS A 193 -4.07 17.66 -12.64
C LYS A 193 -4.55 16.35 -12.02
N PRO A 194 -5.80 16.28 -11.54
CA PRO A 194 -6.30 15.06 -10.88
C PRO A 194 -6.36 13.84 -11.82
N GLY A 195 -6.59 14.05 -13.13
CA GLY A 195 -6.59 12.96 -14.11
C GLY A 195 -5.24 12.27 -14.27
N GLU A 196 -4.15 12.99 -14.10
CA GLU A 196 -2.79 12.43 -14.17
C GLU A 196 -2.51 11.43 -13.05
N LEU A 197 -3.19 11.53 -11.89
CA LEU A 197 -3.10 10.51 -10.85
C LEU A 197 -3.62 9.14 -11.31
N LEU A 198 -4.61 9.13 -12.21
CA LEU A 198 -5.11 7.89 -12.83
C LEU A 198 -4.18 7.40 -13.96
N GLU A 199 -3.66 8.33 -14.76
CA GLU A 199 -2.77 8.00 -15.88
C GLU A 199 -1.41 7.47 -15.42
N HIS A 200 -0.98 7.86 -14.21
CA HIS A 200 0.32 7.49 -13.63
C HIS A 200 0.23 6.42 -12.52
N ASN A 201 -0.88 5.69 -12.44
CA ASN A 201 -1.10 4.68 -11.40
C ASN A 201 -0.13 3.48 -11.48
N TYR A 202 0.57 3.32 -12.59
CA TYR A 202 1.58 2.27 -12.77
C TYR A 202 2.78 2.37 -11.79
N ILE A 203 2.96 3.49 -11.08
CA ILE A 203 3.93 3.57 -9.98
C ILE A 203 3.65 2.51 -8.90
N ILE A 204 2.35 2.20 -8.67
CA ILE A 204 1.94 1.17 -7.71
C ILE A 204 2.38 -0.21 -8.22
N GLU A 205 2.22 -0.48 -9.51
CA GLU A 205 2.63 -1.74 -10.13
C GLU A 205 4.16 -1.91 -10.10
N ASN A 206 4.91 -0.84 -10.38
CA ASN A 206 6.38 -0.81 -10.35
C ASN A 206 6.97 -1.06 -8.95
N LEU A 207 6.20 -0.84 -7.90
CA LEU A 207 6.62 -1.09 -6.51
C LEU A 207 6.36 -2.52 -6.06
N ASN A 208 5.58 -3.30 -6.81
CA ASN A 208 5.34 -4.71 -6.54
C ASN A 208 6.44 -5.59 -7.15
N PRO A 209 6.71 -6.76 -6.56
CA PRO A 209 7.65 -7.71 -7.14
C PRO A 209 7.14 -8.25 -8.48
N PRO A 210 8.01 -8.74 -9.36
CA PRO A 210 7.61 -9.40 -10.59
C PRO A 210 6.70 -10.60 -10.33
N CYS A 211 5.79 -10.89 -11.29
CA CYS A 211 4.92 -12.06 -11.23
C CYS A 211 5.74 -13.35 -11.20
N GLU A 212 5.53 -14.20 -10.20
CA GLU A 212 6.22 -15.49 -10.03
C GLU A 212 5.52 -16.65 -10.73
N ILE A 213 4.32 -16.44 -11.30
CA ILE A 213 3.57 -17.47 -12.00
C ILE A 213 4.29 -17.81 -13.31
N LYS A 214 4.83 -19.04 -13.41
CA LYS A 214 5.63 -19.48 -14.56
C LYS A 214 4.86 -19.59 -15.86
N ASN A 215 3.61 -20.07 -15.81
CA ASN A 215 2.72 -20.16 -16.97
C ASN A 215 1.53 -19.23 -16.77
N THR A 216 1.52 -18.14 -17.51
CA THR A 216 0.50 -17.09 -17.46
C THR A 216 -0.47 -17.13 -18.65
N ASP A 217 -0.35 -18.11 -19.56
CA ASP A 217 -1.16 -18.22 -20.78
C ASP A 217 -2.67 -18.35 -20.50
N TRP A 218 -3.03 -18.84 -19.33
CA TRP A 218 -4.41 -18.98 -18.89
C TRP A 218 -5.03 -17.69 -18.33
N ILE A 219 -4.20 -16.70 -17.95
CA ILE A 219 -4.65 -15.43 -17.41
C ILE A 219 -5.12 -14.56 -18.58
N LYS A 220 -6.43 -14.46 -18.75
CA LYS A 220 -7.04 -13.68 -19.83
C LYS A 220 -8.07 -12.74 -19.27
N PRO A 221 -7.96 -11.43 -19.52
CA PRO A 221 -9.01 -10.49 -19.15
C PRO A 221 -10.29 -10.76 -19.94
N GLY A 222 -11.42 -10.43 -19.35
CA GLY A 222 -12.70 -10.66 -20.02
C GLY A 222 -13.88 -10.12 -19.23
N LYS A 223 -15.03 -10.12 -19.89
CA LYS A 223 -16.29 -9.76 -19.23
C LYS A 223 -16.67 -10.86 -18.24
N ILE A 224 -17.30 -10.44 -17.13
CA ILE A 224 -17.79 -11.33 -16.08
C ILE A 224 -19.28 -11.10 -15.84
N MET A 225 -20.03 -12.17 -15.62
CA MET A 225 -21.40 -12.12 -15.15
C MET A 225 -21.45 -12.51 -13.68
N ARG A 226 -22.03 -11.64 -12.85
CA ARG A 226 -22.24 -11.94 -11.44
C ARG A 226 -23.52 -12.74 -11.25
N GLU A 227 -23.40 -13.91 -10.63
CA GLU A 227 -24.53 -14.74 -10.20
C GLU A 227 -24.93 -14.36 -8.77
N THR A 228 -26.14 -13.89 -8.59
CA THR A 228 -26.63 -13.32 -7.32
C THR A 228 -27.59 -14.22 -6.54
N SER A 229 -28.12 -15.26 -7.16
CA SER A 229 -29.07 -16.16 -6.49
C SER A 229 -28.38 -17.20 -5.61
N LEU A 230 -27.12 -17.55 -5.95
CA LEU A 230 -26.29 -18.56 -5.29
C LEU A 230 -26.95 -19.96 -5.25
N THR A 231 -27.77 -20.27 -6.26
CA THR A 231 -28.41 -21.59 -6.42
C THR A 231 -27.84 -22.31 -7.64
N THR A 232 -27.74 -23.64 -7.56
CA THR A 232 -27.24 -24.46 -8.67
C THR A 232 -28.08 -24.27 -9.92
N ASP A 233 -29.40 -24.26 -9.80
CA ASP A 233 -30.29 -24.14 -10.96
C ASP A 233 -30.12 -22.81 -11.69
N GLN A 234 -29.95 -21.72 -10.96
CA GLN A 234 -29.75 -20.42 -11.57
C GLN A 234 -28.33 -20.29 -12.11
N ALA A 235 -27.33 -20.86 -11.42
CA ALA A 235 -25.96 -20.89 -11.91
C ALA A 235 -25.86 -21.59 -13.28
N LEU A 236 -26.54 -22.72 -13.47
CA LEU A 236 -26.58 -23.41 -14.78
C LEU A 236 -27.19 -22.52 -15.86
N LYS A 237 -28.29 -21.85 -15.59
CA LYS A 237 -28.91 -20.89 -16.52
C LYS A 237 -27.99 -19.71 -16.85
N THR A 238 -27.26 -19.21 -15.85
CA THR A 238 -26.29 -18.13 -16.05
C THR A 238 -25.09 -18.62 -16.88
N ILE A 239 -24.64 -19.86 -16.73
CA ILE A 239 -23.60 -20.48 -17.57
C ILE A 239 -24.07 -20.53 -19.02
N ASP A 240 -25.29 -21.02 -19.28
CA ASP A 240 -25.85 -21.09 -20.62
C ASP A 240 -25.93 -19.70 -21.27
N PHE A 241 -26.41 -18.71 -20.51
CA PHE A 241 -26.46 -17.31 -20.94
C PHE A 241 -25.05 -16.77 -21.24
N CYS A 242 -24.08 -17.01 -20.37
CA CYS A 242 -22.69 -16.59 -20.59
C CYS A 242 -22.10 -17.21 -21.86
N ALA A 243 -22.35 -18.50 -22.09
CA ALA A 243 -21.88 -19.20 -23.27
C ALA A 243 -22.50 -18.61 -24.57
N GLU A 244 -23.81 -18.38 -24.58
CA GLU A 244 -24.52 -17.78 -25.71
C GLU A 244 -24.00 -16.37 -26.05
N HIS A 245 -23.71 -15.56 -24.99
CA HIS A 245 -23.29 -14.17 -25.14
C HIS A 245 -21.77 -13.96 -25.14
N ARG A 246 -20.99 -15.04 -25.17
CA ARG A 246 -19.51 -15.01 -25.17
C ARG A 246 -18.93 -14.24 -23.99
N ILE A 247 -19.52 -14.44 -22.81
CA ILE A 247 -19.00 -13.92 -21.54
C ILE A 247 -18.14 -15.01 -20.91
N PRO A 248 -16.81 -14.86 -20.83
CA PRO A 248 -15.92 -15.96 -20.48
C PRO A 248 -15.92 -16.33 -19.00
N TYR A 249 -16.44 -15.47 -18.13
CA TYR A 249 -16.36 -15.67 -16.69
C TYR A 249 -17.70 -15.49 -15.99
N MET A 250 -17.90 -16.29 -14.93
CA MET A 250 -18.99 -16.12 -13.98
C MET A 250 -18.42 -15.94 -12.57
N LEU A 251 -18.97 -14.98 -11.82
CA LEU A 251 -18.59 -14.68 -10.44
C LEU A 251 -19.69 -15.10 -9.49
N PHE A 252 -19.34 -15.96 -8.56
CA PHE A 252 -20.10 -16.12 -7.34
C PHE A 252 -19.51 -15.16 -6.29
N ASP A 253 -20.32 -14.23 -5.87
CA ASP A 253 -19.93 -13.22 -4.91
C ASP A 253 -20.80 -13.36 -3.67
N TRP A 254 -20.18 -13.37 -2.49
CA TRP A 254 -20.88 -13.45 -1.21
C TRP A 254 -21.50 -14.82 -0.89
N GLN A 255 -21.14 -15.39 0.26
CA GLN A 255 -21.78 -16.59 0.90
C GLN A 255 -21.89 -17.86 0.02
N TRP A 256 -20.96 -18.09 -0.90
CA TRP A 256 -20.90 -19.31 -1.72
C TRP A 256 -20.10 -20.42 -1.06
#